data_09d64c913f4aee7ef34a8f3163ffb079
#
_entry.id   09d64c913f4aee7ef34a8f3163ffb079
#
_cell.length_a   1.000
_cell.length_b   1.000
_cell.length_c   1.000
_cell.angle_alpha   90.00
_cell.angle_beta   90.00
_cell.angle_gamma   90.00
#
_symmetry.space_group_name_H-M   'P 1'
#
loop_
_entity.id
_entity.type
_entity.pdbx_description
1 polymer ?
#
loop_
_entity_poly.entity_id
_entity_poly.type
_entity_poly.pdbx_seq_one_letter_code
_entity_poly.pdbx_strand_id
1 'polypeptide(L)'
;MAAAAMVFLPLDTSVAASFDGNWDVVVICPAEPNGAKAFTLRYKAEVKNGVIHGQYGTKDQPGSQSIDGQIEPNGTAMLTASGLVGNPEMAYKQKRENHPYNYKVSARFEGNKGTGSRQQDRSCSFSFARKS
;
A
#
# COMPACT_ATOMS: atom_id res chain seq x y z
N MET A 1 24.84 -24.72 37.43
CA MET A 1 24.42 -24.39 37.15
C MET A 1 23.81 -23.78 36.59
N ALA A 2 23.64 -23.50 36.17
CA ALA A 2 23.06 -22.94 35.74
C ALA A 2 22.48 -22.40 35.01
N ALA A 3 22.40 -22.24 34.83
CA ALA A 3 21.85 -21.73 34.24
C ALA A 3 21.30 -21.36 33.47
N ALA A 4 21.23 -21.29 33.35
CA ALA A 4 20.71 -20.90 32.67
C ALA A 4 20.13 -20.48 31.99
N ALA A 5 20.09 -20.40 31.95
CA ALA A 5 19.54 -19.95 31.35
C ALA A 5 18.92 -19.44 30.65
N MET A 6 18.87 -19.34 30.67
CA MET A 6 18.30 -18.84 30.05
C MET A 6 17.83 -18.18 29.35
N VAL A 7 18.02 -17.98 29.20
CA VAL A 7 17.58 -17.32 28.61
C VAL A 7 17.00 -16.94 27.73
N PHE A 8 16.95 -17.00 27.59
CA PHE A 8 16.42 -16.71 26.83
C PHE A 8 15.70 -16.08 26.27
N LEU A 9 15.82 -15.90 26.15
CA LEU A 9 15.28 -15.40 25.73
C LEU A 9 14.54 -14.79 25.12
N PRO A 10 14.41 -14.76 25.14
CA PRO A 10 13.75 -14.22 24.60
C PRO A 10 13.15 -13.51 24.10
N LEU A 11 13.24 -13.32 24.18
CA LEU A 11 12.80 -12.82 23.89
C LEU A 11 12.14 -12.24 23.22
N ASP A 12 12.16 -12.28 23.00
CA ASP A 12 11.74 -11.84 22.42
C ASP A 12 11.16 -11.29 21.76
N THR A 13 11.41 -11.31 22.10
CA THR A 13 11.22 -10.82 21.45
C THR A 13 10.40 -10.64 20.59
N SER A 14 10.35 -11.04 20.32
CA SER A 14 9.70 -10.86 19.30
C SER A 14 8.71 -9.90 19.42
N VAL A 15 8.99 -8.89 19.70
CA VAL A 15 8.10 -7.80 19.88
C VAL A 15 7.89 -6.98 18.63
N ALA A 16 8.05 -7.64 17.50
CA ALA A 16 7.70 -6.98 16.24
C ALA A 16 6.24 -6.59 16.30
N ALA A 17 5.94 -5.38 15.90
CA ALA A 17 4.57 -4.90 15.86
C ALA A 17 3.79 -5.71 14.84
N SER A 18 2.52 -5.97 15.14
CA SER A 18 1.63 -6.60 14.18
C SER A 18 0.78 -5.52 13.52
N PHE A 19 0.72 -5.57 12.21
CA PHE A 19 -0.14 -4.67 11.44
C PHE A 19 -1.35 -5.41 10.90
N ASP A 20 -1.55 -6.65 11.33
CA ASP A 20 -2.68 -7.45 10.86
C ASP A 20 -3.99 -6.79 11.19
N GLY A 21 -4.96 -6.95 10.31
CA GLY A 21 -6.29 -6.40 10.48
C GLY A 21 -6.80 -5.76 9.21
N ASN A 22 -7.89 -5.03 9.34
CA ASN A 22 -8.54 -4.36 8.23
C ASN A 22 -8.13 -2.90 8.20
N TRP A 23 -7.85 -2.43 7.00
CA TRP A 23 -7.31 -1.09 6.78
C TRP A 23 -8.10 -0.35 5.71
N ASP A 24 -8.20 0.96 5.87
CA ASP A 24 -8.73 1.84 4.82
C ASP A 24 -7.55 2.43 4.08
N VAL A 25 -7.65 2.47 2.76
CA VAL A 25 -6.61 3.02 1.88
C VAL A 25 -7.17 4.23 1.16
N VAL A 26 -6.42 5.32 1.16
CA VAL A 26 -6.76 6.52 0.39
C VAL A 26 -5.57 6.87 -0.47
N VAL A 27 -5.80 6.98 -1.78
CA VAL A 27 -4.76 7.34 -2.74
C VAL A 27 -5.11 8.71 -3.30
N ILE A 28 -4.18 9.65 -3.23
CA ILE A 28 -4.38 11.00 -3.76
C ILE A 28 -3.30 11.25 -4.80
N CYS A 29 -3.73 11.47 -6.03
CA CYS A 29 -2.84 11.82 -7.14
C CYS A 29 -3.21 13.22 -7.61
N PRO A 30 -2.35 14.22 -7.34
CA PRO A 30 -2.62 15.58 -7.80
C PRO A 30 -2.54 15.69 -9.31
N ALA A 31 -3.11 16.76 -9.85
CA ALA A 31 -2.99 17.04 -11.28
C ALA A 31 -1.52 17.21 -11.65
N GLU A 32 -1.17 16.80 -12.86
CA GLU A 32 0.20 16.82 -13.36
C GLU A 32 0.37 17.82 -14.48
N PRO A 33 1.57 18.41 -14.62
CA PRO A 33 1.83 19.32 -15.73
C PRO A 33 1.64 18.66 -17.10
N ASN A 34 1.75 17.33 -17.19
CA ASN A 34 1.57 16.61 -18.44
C ASN A 34 0.11 16.48 -18.86
N GLY A 35 -0.82 17.02 -18.08
CA GLY A 35 -2.24 17.02 -18.39
C GLY A 35 -3.08 16.00 -17.64
N ALA A 36 -2.47 15.09 -16.91
CA ALA A 36 -3.24 14.13 -16.12
C ALA A 36 -3.98 14.87 -15.01
N LYS A 37 -5.27 14.60 -14.87
CA LYS A 37 -6.11 15.26 -13.88
C LYS A 37 -5.95 14.61 -12.50
N ALA A 38 -6.26 15.38 -11.47
CA ALA A 38 -6.24 14.89 -10.11
C ALA A 38 -7.33 13.86 -9.89
N PHE A 39 -7.07 12.90 -8.99
CA PHE A 39 -8.11 11.97 -8.57
C PHE A 39 -7.78 11.40 -7.19
N THR A 40 -8.79 10.83 -6.55
CA THR A 40 -8.66 10.17 -5.26
C THR A 40 -9.35 8.83 -5.33
N LEU A 41 -8.68 7.79 -4.83
CA LEU A 41 -9.28 6.48 -4.69
C LEU A 41 -9.40 6.16 -3.20
N ARG A 42 -10.49 5.47 -2.83
CA ARG A 42 -10.70 5.00 -1.47
C ARG A 42 -11.12 3.55 -1.53
N TYR A 43 -10.41 2.69 -0.81
CA TYR A 43 -10.74 1.27 -0.81
C TYR A 43 -10.21 0.59 0.44
N LYS A 44 -10.56 -0.68 0.57
CA LYS A 44 -10.22 -1.46 1.74
C LYS A 44 -9.08 -2.40 1.44
N ALA A 45 -8.30 -2.68 2.48
CA ALA A 45 -7.22 -3.65 2.40
C ALA A 45 -7.23 -4.49 3.66
N GLU A 46 -6.63 -5.64 3.57
CA GLU A 46 -6.43 -6.53 4.71
C GLU A 46 -4.96 -6.83 4.84
N VAL A 47 -4.47 -6.83 6.07
CA VAL A 47 -3.12 -7.28 6.38
C VAL A 47 -3.26 -8.58 7.16
N LYS A 48 -2.61 -9.62 6.66
CA LYS A 48 -2.63 -10.94 7.28
C LYS A 48 -1.22 -11.50 7.26
N ASN A 49 -0.70 -11.81 8.45
CA ASN A 49 0.68 -12.29 8.59
C ASN A 49 1.67 -11.33 7.93
N GLY A 50 1.42 -10.03 8.09
CA GLY A 50 2.31 -9.00 7.55
C GLY A 50 2.15 -8.73 6.07
N VAL A 51 1.27 -9.43 5.36
CA VAL A 51 1.07 -9.22 3.92
C VAL A 51 -0.21 -8.41 3.71
N ILE A 52 -0.08 -7.28 3.02
CA ILE A 52 -1.23 -6.43 2.71
C ILE A 52 -1.74 -6.75 1.32
N HIS A 53 -3.06 -6.78 1.19
CA HIS A 53 -3.75 -6.89 -0.08
C HIS A 53 -5.00 -6.03 -0.03
N GLY A 54 -5.18 -5.19 -1.04
CA GLY A 54 -6.38 -4.36 -1.17
C GLY A 54 -6.80 -4.28 -2.62
N GLN A 55 -8.06 -3.95 -2.85
CA GLN A 55 -8.61 -3.90 -4.19
C GLN A 55 -9.60 -2.75 -4.31
N TYR A 56 -9.34 -1.87 -5.27
CA TYR A 56 -10.29 -0.86 -5.70
C TYR A 56 -10.96 -1.35 -6.98
N GLY A 57 -12.28 -1.30 -7.00
CA GLY A 57 -13.03 -1.75 -8.16
C GLY A 57 -12.94 -3.26 -8.33
N THR A 58 -13.30 -3.74 -9.50
CA THR A 58 -13.27 -5.16 -9.82
C THR A 58 -11.94 -5.48 -10.50
N LYS A 59 -11.26 -6.50 -9.97
CA LYS A 59 -9.96 -6.91 -10.52
C LYS A 59 -10.08 -7.17 -12.02
N ASP A 60 -9.06 -6.68 -12.73
CA ASP A 60 -8.94 -6.85 -14.19
C ASP A 60 -9.97 -6.10 -15.00
N GLN A 61 -10.66 -5.14 -14.38
CA GLN A 61 -11.59 -4.25 -15.08
C GLN A 61 -10.99 -2.85 -15.16
N PRO A 62 -11.41 -2.03 -16.13
CA PRO A 62 -10.91 -0.67 -16.23
C PRO A 62 -11.16 0.12 -14.95
N GLY A 63 -10.17 0.88 -14.53
CA GLY A 63 -10.25 1.69 -13.32
C GLY A 63 -9.90 0.96 -12.05
N SER A 64 -9.55 -0.32 -12.13
CA SER A 64 -9.21 -1.10 -10.94
C SER A 64 -7.81 -0.81 -10.46
N GLN A 65 -7.59 -1.04 -9.17
CA GLN A 65 -6.26 -0.99 -8.59
C GLN A 65 -6.15 -2.01 -7.46
N SER A 66 -5.06 -2.77 -7.47
CA SER A 66 -4.68 -3.64 -6.36
C SER A 66 -3.48 -3.03 -5.67
N ILE A 67 -3.39 -3.21 -4.36
CA ILE A 67 -2.19 -2.89 -3.60
C ILE A 67 -1.75 -4.16 -2.90
N ASP A 68 -0.48 -4.52 -3.06
CA ASP A 68 0.04 -5.77 -2.54
C ASP A 68 1.46 -5.60 -2.05
N GLY A 69 1.82 -6.34 -1.01
CA GLY A 69 3.19 -6.36 -0.54
C GLY A 69 3.30 -6.85 0.88
N GLN A 70 4.54 -6.86 1.36
CA GLN A 70 4.85 -7.32 2.70
C GLN A 70 5.28 -6.13 3.55
N ILE A 71 4.73 -6.05 4.76
CA ILE A 71 5.11 -5.03 5.72
C ILE A 71 6.12 -5.68 6.66
N GLU A 72 7.32 -5.10 6.73
CA GLU A 72 8.36 -5.63 7.61
C GLU A 72 8.00 -5.35 9.07
N PRO A 73 8.56 -6.12 10.00
CA PRO A 73 8.26 -5.90 11.43
C PRO A 73 8.54 -4.48 11.91
N ASN A 74 9.51 -3.79 11.30
CA ASN A 74 9.80 -2.40 11.67
C ASN A 74 8.86 -1.39 11.02
N GLY A 75 7.88 -1.85 10.22
CA GLY A 75 6.89 -0.99 9.60
C GLY A 75 7.20 -0.53 8.20
N THR A 76 8.40 -0.78 7.68
CA THR A 76 8.71 -0.39 6.31
C THR A 76 8.10 -1.39 5.33
N ALA A 77 7.72 -0.91 4.16
CA ALA A 77 7.14 -1.76 3.12
C ALA A 77 7.42 -1.18 1.75
N MET A 78 7.71 -2.06 0.80
CA MET A 78 7.75 -1.69 -0.60
C MET A 78 6.59 -2.41 -1.25
N LEU A 79 5.53 -1.67 -1.55
CA LEU A 79 4.30 -2.24 -2.07
C LEU A 79 4.25 -2.08 -3.58
N THR A 80 3.37 -2.85 -4.21
CA THR A 80 3.12 -2.72 -5.64
C THR A 80 1.65 -2.39 -5.84
N ALA A 81 1.39 -1.31 -6.56
CA ALA A 81 0.05 -0.96 -7.01
C ALA A 81 -0.05 -1.33 -8.48
N SER A 82 -1.13 -2.03 -8.86
CA SER A 82 -1.30 -2.45 -10.24
C SER A 82 -2.77 -2.45 -10.60
N GLY A 83 -3.04 -2.31 -11.90
CA GLY A 83 -4.42 -2.30 -12.35
C GLY A 83 -4.51 -1.94 -13.83
N LEU A 84 -5.69 -1.51 -14.23
CA LEU A 84 -5.96 -1.09 -15.60
C LEU A 84 -6.50 0.33 -15.57
N VAL A 85 -6.03 1.15 -16.52
CA VAL A 85 -6.50 2.52 -16.66
C VAL A 85 -8.00 2.53 -16.93
N GLY A 86 -8.73 3.37 -16.19
CA GLY A 86 -10.15 3.58 -16.43
C GLY A 86 -10.37 4.82 -17.26
N ASN A 87 -10.10 5.99 -16.68
CA ASN A 87 -10.29 7.28 -17.39
C ASN A 87 -8.94 7.78 -17.87
N PRO A 88 -8.73 7.85 -19.19
CA PRO A 88 -7.44 8.32 -19.72
C PRO A 88 -7.05 9.71 -19.24
N GLU A 89 -8.03 10.58 -18.96
CA GLU A 89 -7.72 11.94 -18.49
C GLU A 89 -7.03 11.95 -17.14
N MET A 90 -7.17 10.90 -16.35
CA MET A 90 -6.56 10.79 -15.04
C MET A 90 -5.29 9.96 -15.05
N ALA A 91 -4.93 9.39 -16.20
CA ALA A 91 -3.80 8.50 -16.30
C ALA A 91 -2.52 9.26 -16.63
N TYR A 92 -1.40 8.76 -16.10
CA TYR A 92 -0.10 9.30 -16.45
C TYR A 92 0.10 9.22 -17.96
N LYS A 93 0.44 10.35 -18.58
CA LYS A 93 0.56 10.49 -20.03
C LYS A 93 -0.71 10.06 -20.76
N GLN A 94 -1.84 10.12 -20.07
CA GLN A 94 -3.16 9.88 -20.64
C GLN A 94 -3.24 8.54 -21.38
N LYS A 95 -2.71 7.50 -20.77
CA LYS A 95 -2.77 6.15 -21.32
C LYS A 95 -4.23 5.76 -21.55
N ARG A 96 -4.44 4.90 -22.55
CA ARG A 96 -5.79 4.50 -22.95
C ARG A 96 -6.45 3.61 -21.90
N GLU A 97 -7.77 3.57 -21.96
CA GLU A 97 -8.56 2.66 -21.15
C GLU A 97 -8.05 1.23 -21.33
N ASN A 98 -8.02 0.48 -20.24
CA ASN A 98 -7.51 -0.89 -20.18
C ASN A 98 -5.99 -1.01 -20.32
N HIS A 99 -5.26 0.09 -20.46
CA HIS A 99 -3.81 0.01 -20.45
C HIS A 99 -3.35 -0.46 -19.07
N PRO A 100 -2.57 -1.55 -18.99
CA PRO A 100 -2.12 -2.03 -17.68
C PRO A 100 -1.06 -1.10 -17.10
N TYR A 101 -1.07 -0.99 -15.78
CA TYR A 101 -0.06 -0.21 -15.08
C TYR A 101 0.37 -0.94 -13.82
N ASN A 102 1.59 -0.68 -13.40
CA ASN A 102 2.05 -1.05 -12.07
C ASN A 102 3.15 -0.08 -11.67
N TYR A 103 3.27 0.15 -10.37
CA TYR A 103 4.31 1.00 -9.84
C TYR A 103 4.55 0.64 -8.39
N LYS A 104 5.71 1.05 -7.88
CA LYS A 104 6.07 0.81 -6.50
C LYS A 104 5.60 1.94 -5.61
N VAL A 105 5.25 1.56 -4.39
CA VAL A 105 4.84 2.48 -3.35
C VAL A 105 5.74 2.24 -2.15
N SER A 106 6.55 3.23 -1.82
CA SER A 106 7.39 3.15 -0.64
C SER A 106 6.52 3.57 0.54
N ALA A 107 6.39 2.72 1.54
CA ALA A 107 5.44 2.94 2.62
C ALA A 107 6.07 2.69 3.98
N ARG A 108 5.46 3.30 4.99
CA ARG A 108 5.85 3.12 6.37
C ARG A 108 4.60 3.04 7.24
N PHE A 109 4.53 2.00 8.05
CA PHE A 109 3.43 1.77 8.96
C PHE A 109 3.90 1.95 10.40
N GLU A 110 3.05 2.57 11.21
CA GLU A 110 3.35 2.81 12.61
C GLU A 110 2.04 2.83 13.38
N GLY A 111 1.88 1.90 14.32
CA GLY A 111 0.63 1.80 15.06
C GLY A 111 -0.53 1.49 14.13
N ASN A 112 -1.54 2.34 14.17
CA ASN A 112 -2.75 2.15 13.37
C ASN A 112 -2.77 2.99 12.11
N LYS A 113 -1.62 3.51 11.70
CA LYS A 113 -1.51 4.38 10.53
C LYS A 113 -0.36 3.99 9.64
N GLY A 114 -0.47 4.33 8.38
CA GLY A 114 0.62 4.18 7.45
C GLY A 114 0.55 5.27 6.40
N THR A 115 1.70 5.57 5.82
CA THR A 115 1.80 6.52 4.70
C THR A 115 2.68 5.90 3.65
N GLY A 116 2.43 6.29 2.41
CA GLY A 116 3.26 5.82 1.31
C GLY A 116 3.26 6.80 0.18
N SER A 117 4.16 6.61 -0.76
CA SER A 117 4.25 7.48 -1.92
C SER A 117 4.69 6.72 -3.15
N ARG A 118 4.06 7.06 -4.26
CA ARG A 118 4.51 6.69 -5.58
C ARG A 118 5.44 7.80 -6.05
N GLN A 119 6.63 7.43 -6.50
CA GLN A 119 7.60 8.42 -6.96
C GLN A 119 7.98 8.24 -8.42
N GLN A 120 7.62 7.12 -9.01
CA GLN A 120 7.86 6.87 -10.43
C GLN A 120 6.79 7.58 -11.25
N ASP A 121 7.21 8.34 -12.24
CA ASP A 121 6.36 8.98 -13.25
C ASP A 121 5.52 10.13 -12.72
N ARG A 122 4.84 9.97 -11.62
CA ARG A 122 4.09 11.03 -10.97
C ARG A 122 4.08 10.80 -9.47
N SER A 123 3.80 11.86 -8.72
CA SER A 123 3.71 11.76 -7.27
C SER A 123 2.27 11.49 -6.86
N CYS A 124 2.07 10.42 -6.11
CA CYS A 124 0.78 10.13 -5.49
C CYS A 124 1.05 9.78 -4.05
N SER A 125 0.17 10.17 -3.15
CA SER A 125 0.30 9.82 -1.74
C SER A 125 -0.71 8.75 -1.38
N PHE A 126 -0.27 7.84 -0.51
CA PHE A 126 -1.09 6.76 0.03
C PHE A 126 -1.23 6.96 1.52
N SER A 127 -2.44 6.83 2.03
CA SER A 127 -2.70 6.85 3.47
C SER A 127 -3.38 5.55 3.85
N PHE A 128 -2.94 4.98 4.96
CA PHE A 128 -3.50 3.72 5.46
C PHE A 128 -3.95 3.96 6.89
N ALA A 129 -5.16 3.52 7.22
CA ALA A 129 -5.69 3.63 8.57
C ALA A 129 -6.33 2.31 8.96
N ARG A 130 -5.88 1.74 10.09
CA ARG A 130 -6.41 0.47 10.54
C ARG A 130 -7.77 0.71 11.20
N LYS A 131 -8.73 -0.12 10.82
CA LYS A 131 -10.05 -0.11 11.43
C LYS A 131 -9.99 -0.84 12.76
N SER A 132 -10.70 -0.31 13.74
CA SER A 132 -10.77 -0.97 15.03
C SER A 132 -11.83 -2.05 15.06
#